data_53d9e651a8df808317c0b672931a4141
#
_entry.id   53d9e651a8df808317c0b672931a4141
#
_cell.length_a   1.000
_cell.length_b   1.000
_cell.length_c   1.000
_cell.angle_alpha   90.00
_cell.angle_beta   90.00
_cell.angle_gamma   90.00
#
_symmetry.space_group_name_H-M   'P 1'
#
loop_
_entity.id
_entity.type
_entity.pdbx_description
1 polymer ?
#
loop_
_entity_poly.entity_id
_entity_poly.type
_entity_poly.pdbx_seq_one_letter_code
_entity_poly.pdbx_strand_id
1 'polypeptide(L)'
;MSHLDRAIDVFNIELEELNSALLRLKKNEKFDSLIDFLCQENTRVIVIGMGKSGHVGSKISASLASTGTFSFFLHPAEAYHGDLGMIDRKDCILFLSNSGETEEILRL
;
A
#
# COMPACT_ATOMS: atom_id res chain seq x y z
N MET A 1 18.90 8.73 -29.75
CA MET A 1 18.81 8.21 -28.36
C MET A 1 18.83 6.70 -28.40
N SER A 2 19.79 6.10 -27.72
CA SER A 2 19.91 4.65 -27.64
C SER A 2 18.92 4.05 -26.62
N HIS A 3 18.79 2.74 -26.61
CA HIS A 3 18.01 2.05 -25.57
C HIS A 3 18.64 2.26 -24.18
N LEU A 4 19.96 2.32 -24.12
CA LEU A 4 20.68 2.61 -22.88
C LEU A 4 20.35 4.01 -22.37
N ASP A 5 20.34 5.02 -23.26
CA ASP A 5 19.98 6.38 -22.86
C ASP A 5 18.58 6.43 -22.27
N ARG A 6 17.63 5.73 -22.88
CA ARG A 6 16.24 5.64 -22.35
C ARG A 6 16.19 4.97 -20.99
N ALA A 7 16.97 3.91 -20.80
CA ALA A 7 17.05 3.24 -19.50
C ALA A 7 17.58 4.19 -18.42
N ILE A 8 18.65 4.94 -18.76
CA ILE A 8 19.22 5.94 -17.85
C ILE A 8 18.19 7.01 -17.50
N ASP A 9 17.42 7.49 -18.49
CA ASP A 9 16.36 8.48 -18.25
C ASP A 9 15.30 7.96 -17.27
N VAL A 10 14.90 6.71 -17.41
CA VAL A 10 13.92 6.08 -16.48
C VAL A 10 14.48 6.05 -15.05
N PHE A 11 15.74 5.62 -14.89
CA PHE A 11 16.38 5.63 -13.57
C PHE A 11 16.43 7.04 -12.97
N ASN A 12 16.75 8.04 -13.77
CA ASN A 12 16.81 9.43 -13.30
C ASN A 12 15.42 9.94 -12.87
N ILE A 13 14.37 9.62 -13.62
CA ILE A 13 12.99 9.96 -13.24
C ILE A 13 12.64 9.32 -11.90
N GLU A 14 12.95 8.04 -11.73
CA GLU A 14 12.66 7.33 -10.48
C GLU A 14 13.45 7.92 -9.31
N LEU A 15 14.72 8.30 -9.52
CA LEU A 15 15.53 8.95 -8.48
C LEU A 15 14.94 10.30 -8.07
N GLU A 16 14.49 11.10 -9.02
CA GLU A 16 13.85 12.39 -8.74
C GLU A 16 12.57 12.20 -7.93
N GLU A 17 11.75 11.21 -8.28
CA GLU A 17 10.52 10.91 -7.55
C GLU A 17 10.79 10.40 -6.13
N LEU A 18 11.83 9.57 -5.95
CA LEU A 18 12.23 9.13 -4.62
C LEU A 18 12.72 10.30 -3.76
N ASN A 19 13.51 11.22 -4.33
CA ASN A 19 13.94 12.42 -3.63
C ASN A 19 12.75 13.29 -3.21
N SER A 20 11.77 13.42 -4.08
CA SER A 20 10.54 14.15 -3.80
C SER A 20 9.75 13.50 -2.66
N ALA A 21 9.62 12.18 -2.69
CA ALA A 21 8.97 11.41 -1.63
C ALA A 21 9.70 11.57 -0.29
N LEU A 22 11.02 11.54 -0.31
CA LEU A 22 11.84 11.74 0.89
C LEU A 22 11.58 13.11 1.53
N LEU A 23 11.47 14.17 0.72
CA LEU A 23 11.18 15.51 1.23
C LEU A 23 9.79 15.57 1.88
N ARG A 24 8.80 14.90 1.29
CA ARG A 24 7.45 14.80 1.89
C ARG A 24 7.48 14.01 3.19
N LEU A 25 8.22 12.91 3.22
CA LEU A 25 8.35 12.08 4.42
C LEU A 25 8.97 12.86 5.59
N LYS A 26 10.02 13.65 5.33
CA LYS A 26 10.67 14.47 6.35
C LYS A 26 9.72 15.46 7.03
N LYS A 27 8.66 15.85 6.33
CA LYS A 27 7.65 16.81 6.84
C LYS A 27 6.41 16.11 7.40
N ASN A 28 6.36 14.78 7.37
CA ASN A 28 5.17 14.05 7.80
C ASN A 28 5.21 13.83 9.31
N GLU A 29 4.36 14.55 10.02
CA GLU A 29 4.28 14.49 11.49
C GLU A 29 3.51 13.26 12.00
N LYS A 30 2.84 12.53 11.11
CA LYS A 30 2.00 11.38 11.47
C LYS A 30 2.70 10.04 11.27
N PHE A 31 3.89 10.03 10.67
CA PHE A 31 4.56 8.79 10.31
C PHE A 31 4.86 7.92 11.54
N ASP A 32 5.45 8.52 12.57
CA ASP A 32 5.78 7.78 13.79
C ASP A 32 4.55 7.19 14.46
N SER A 33 3.47 7.98 14.54
CA SER A 33 2.19 7.51 15.11
C SER A 33 1.62 6.33 14.32
N LEU A 34 1.74 6.35 12.99
CA LEU A 34 1.32 5.23 12.14
C LEU A 34 2.13 3.98 12.44
N ILE A 35 3.45 4.11 12.52
CA ILE A 35 4.32 2.96 12.81
C ILE A 35 4.05 2.41 14.20
N ASP A 36 3.89 3.26 15.20
CA ASP A 36 3.54 2.83 16.56
C ASP A 36 2.22 2.05 16.57
N PHE A 37 1.24 2.52 15.81
CA PHE A 37 -0.03 1.80 15.67
C PHE A 37 0.14 0.42 15.03
N LEU A 38 0.92 0.35 13.94
CA LEU A 38 1.17 -0.91 13.24
C LEU A 38 1.96 -1.91 14.08
N CYS A 39 2.78 -1.43 15.01
CA CYS A 39 3.60 -2.26 15.89
C CYS A 39 2.87 -2.73 17.15
N GLN A 40 1.63 -2.31 17.36
CA GLN A 40 0.83 -2.78 18.50
C GLN A 40 0.58 -4.28 18.40
N GLU A 41 0.58 -4.94 19.55
CA GLU A 41 0.27 -6.36 19.64
C GLU A 41 -1.13 -6.64 19.07
N ASN A 42 -1.24 -7.72 18.29
CA ASN A 42 -2.48 -8.16 17.65
C ASN A 42 -3.06 -7.21 16.58
N THR A 43 -2.30 -6.26 16.11
CA THR A 43 -2.71 -5.46 14.96
C THR A 43 -2.70 -6.33 13.69
N ARG A 44 -3.81 -6.30 12.95
CA ARG A 44 -3.90 -6.94 11.64
C ARG A 44 -3.94 -5.87 10.56
N VAL A 45 -3.17 -6.04 9.50
CA VAL A 45 -3.12 -5.10 8.38
C VAL A 45 -3.76 -5.75 7.16
N ILE A 46 -4.90 -5.23 6.76
CA ILE A 46 -5.60 -5.70 5.57
C ILE A 46 -5.28 -4.74 4.43
N VAL A 47 -4.69 -5.27 3.36
CA VAL A 47 -4.28 -4.47 2.20
C VAL A 47 -5.28 -4.65 1.07
N ILE A 48 -5.79 -3.55 0.54
CA ILE A 48 -6.81 -3.55 -0.50
C ILE A 48 -6.33 -2.73 -1.69
N GLY A 49 -6.43 -3.28 -2.89
CA GLY A 49 -6.06 -2.58 -4.11
C GLY A 49 -6.49 -3.36 -5.34
N MET A 50 -6.60 -2.68 -6.49
CA MET A 50 -6.98 -3.28 -7.76
C MET A 50 -5.86 -3.19 -8.80
N GLY A 51 -5.88 -4.10 -9.75
CA GLY A 51 -4.95 -4.10 -10.88
C GLY A 51 -3.50 -4.13 -10.40
N LYS A 52 -2.69 -3.25 -10.91
CA LYS A 52 -1.26 -3.15 -10.53
C LYS A 52 -1.07 -2.76 -9.08
N SER A 53 -1.92 -1.87 -8.56
CA SER A 53 -1.93 -1.54 -7.13
C SER A 53 -2.25 -2.76 -6.28
N GLY A 54 -3.13 -3.64 -6.76
CA GLY A 54 -3.43 -4.92 -6.09
C GLY A 54 -2.22 -5.85 -6.03
N HIS A 55 -1.46 -5.93 -7.12
CA HIS A 55 -0.22 -6.74 -7.15
C HIS A 55 0.82 -6.21 -6.16
N VAL A 56 1.00 -4.89 -6.11
CA VAL A 56 1.87 -4.25 -5.12
C VAL A 56 1.36 -4.51 -3.70
N GLY A 57 0.06 -4.39 -3.50
CA GLY A 57 -0.58 -4.67 -2.21
C GLY A 57 -0.39 -6.10 -1.74
N SER A 58 -0.51 -7.07 -2.64
CA SER A 58 -0.24 -8.48 -2.33
C SER A 58 1.20 -8.68 -1.86
N LYS A 59 2.15 -8.01 -2.52
CA LYS A 59 3.57 -8.06 -2.10
C LYS A 59 3.77 -7.44 -0.73
N ILE A 60 3.17 -6.29 -0.46
CA ILE A 60 3.26 -5.62 0.83
C ILE A 60 2.72 -6.53 1.94
N SER A 61 1.54 -7.10 1.74
CA SER A 61 0.92 -7.96 2.75
C SER A 61 1.75 -9.23 3.00
N ALA A 62 2.31 -9.84 1.96
CA ALA A 62 3.20 -10.98 2.10
C ALA A 62 4.48 -10.63 2.88
N SER A 63 5.05 -9.46 2.63
CA SER A 63 6.24 -8.97 3.35
C SER A 63 5.92 -8.71 4.82
N LEU A 64 4.79 -8.09 5.13
CA LEU A 64 4.33 -7.87 6.51
C LEU A 64 4.14 -9.20 7.25
N ALA A 65 3.45 -10.14 6.62
CA ALA A 65 3.20 -11.45 7.22
C ALA A 65 4.51 -12.20 7.51
N SER A 66 5.46 -12.15 6.59
CA SER A 66 6.76 -12.83 6.74
C SER A 66 7.66 -12.20 7.82
N THR A 67 7.41 -10.95 8.18
CA THR A 67 8.19 -10.20 9.17
C THR A 67 7.47 -10.03 10.51
N GLY A 68 6.40 -10.77 10.74
CA GLY A 68 5.75 -10.85 12.05
C GLY A 68 4.50 -10.02 12.24
N THR A 69 4.05 -9.30 11.21
CA THR A 69 2.77 -8.57 11.26
C THR A 69 1.70 -9.36 10.54
N PHE A 70 0.61 -9.69 11.24
CA PHE A 70 -0.51 -10.37 10.60
C PHE A 70 -1.07 -9.48 9.47
N SER A 71 -1.07 -10.00 8.26
CA SER A 71 -1.56 -9.26 7.10
C SER A 71 -2.10 -10.21 6.04
N PHE A 72 -3.15 -9.79 5.36
CA PHE A 72 -3.61 -10.44 4.14
C PHE A 72 -4.09 -9.40 3.14
N PHE A 73 -4.10 -9.80 1.87
CA PHE A 73 -4.58 -8.97 0.78
C PHE A 73 -6.04 -9.29 0.50
N LEU A 74 -6.84 -8.25 0.28
CA LEU A 74 -8.25 -8.36 -0.06
C LEU A 74 -8.53 -7.58 -1.35
N HIS A 75 -9.00 -8.26 -2.38
CA HIS A 75 -9.39 -7.59 -3.61
C HIS A 75 -10.73 -6.87 -3.41
N PRO A 76 -10.88 -5.60 -3.87
CA PRO A 76 -12.11 -4.83 -3.65
C PRO A 76 -13.38 -5.52 -4.15
N ALA A 77 -13.32 -6.21 -5.29
CA ALA A 77 -14.45 -6.94 -5.82
C ALA A 77 -14.90 -8.07 -4.88
N GLU A 78 -13.94 -8.82 -4.32
CA GLU A 78 -14.23 -9.90 -3.36
C GLU A 78 -14.78 -9.32 -2.04
N ALA A 79 -14.21 -8.20 -1.58
CA ALA A 79 -14.72 -7.49 -0.40
C ALA A 79 -16.19 -7.11 -0.60
N TYR A 80 -16.50 -6.54 -1.74
CA TYR A 80 -17.87 -6.14 -2.09
C TYR A 80 -18.83 -7.33 -2.16
N HIS A 81 -18.34 -8.50 -2.53
CA HIS A 81 -19.14 -9.74 -2.64
C HIS A 81 -19.18 -10.57 -1.36
N GLY A 82 -18.77 -10.04 -0.23
CA GLY A 82 -18.93 -10.68 1.06
C GLY A 82 -17.67 -10.81 1.92
N ASP A 83 -16.47 -10.69 1.34
CA ASP A 83 -15.23 -10.86 2.10
C ASP A 83 -15.00 -9.73 3.13
N LEU A 84 -15.80 -8.67 3.11
CA LEU A 84 -15.80 -7.66 4.16
C LEU A 84 -16.02 -8.25 5.56
N GLY A 85 -16.67 -9.40 5.65
CA GLY A 85 -16.84 -10.12 6.91
C GLY A 85 -15.52 -10.60 7.54
N MET A 86 -14.44 -10.61 6.77
CA MET A 86 -13.10 -10.94 7.27
C MET A 86 -12.45 -9.81 8.05
N ILE A 87 -12.99 -8.60 7.97
CA ILE A 87 -12.46 -7.40 8.60
C ILE A 87 -13.10 -7.18 9.96
N ASP A 88 -12.27 -6.95 10.98
CA ASP A 88 -12.69 -6.60 12.33
C ASP A 88 -12.52 -5.08 12.54
N ARG A 89 -13.22 -4.53 13.53
CA ARG A 89 -13.15 -3.11 13.89
C ARG A 89 -11.76 -2.65 14.31
N LYS A 90 -10.93 -3.56 14.78
CA LYS A 90 -9.56 -3.26 15.23
C LYS A 90 -8.53 -3.37 14.12
N ASP A 91 -8.93 -3.76 12.93
CA ASP A 91 -8.02 -3.93 11.82
C ASP A 91 -7.59 -2.58 11.25
N CYS A 92 -6.33 -2.54 10.80
CA CYS A 92 -5.83 -1.43 10.00
C CYS A 92 -6.04 -1.78 8.53
N ILE A 93 -6.68 -0.88 7.79
CA ILE A 93 -6.89 -1.08 6.35
C ILE A 93 -5.97 -0.14 5.59
N LEU A 94 -5.16 -0.73 4.71
CA LEU A 94 -4.28 0.02 3.80
C LEU A 94 -4.87 -0.06 2.39
N PHE A 95 -5.43 1.05 1.93
CA PHE A 95 -5.94 1.16 0.56
C PHE A 95 -4.85 1.67 -0.37
N LEU A 96 -4.62 0.95 -1.46
CA LEU A 96 -3.68 1.36 -2.50
C LEU A 96 -4.45 1.73 -3.76
N SER A 97 -4.36 3.00 -4.14
CA SER A 97 -5.01 3.52 -5.35
C SER A 97 -4.14 4.62 -5.95
N ASN A 98 -3.83 4.50 -7.24
CA ASN A 98 -3.04 5.52 -7.94
C ASN A 98 -3.81 6.84 -8.07
N SER A 99 -5.10 6.78 -8.38
CA SER A 99 -5.95 7.97 -8.53
C SER A 99 -6.53 8.46 -7.21
N GLY A 100 -6.63 7.59 -6.20
CA GLY A 100 -7.41 7.84 -5.00
C GLY A 100 -8.92 7.82 -5.23
N GLU A 101 -9.36 7.51 -6.44
CA GLU A 101 -10.76 7.59 -6.86
C GLU A 101 -11.24 6.31 -7.56
N THR A 102 -10.57 5.17 -7.33
CA THR A 102 -10.99 3.88 -7.89
C THR A 102 -12.39 3.55 -7.36
N GLU A 103 -13.35 3.39 -8.27
CA GLU A 103 -14.77 3.21 -7.92
C GLU A 103 -14.99 2.04 -6.96
N GLU A 104 -14.36 0.92 -7.22
CA GLU A 104 -14.48 -0.30 -6.42
C GLU A 104 -13.98 -0.10 -4.99
N ILE A 105 -12.97 0.75 -4.80
CA ILE A 105 -12.45 1.11 -3.48
C ILE A 105 -13.38 2.11 -2.80
N LEU A 106 -13.91 3.08 -3.52
CA LEU A 106 -14.83 4.08 -2.97
C LEU A 106 -16.13 3.47 -2.45
N ARG A 107 -16.53 2.31 -2.97
CA ARG A 107 -17.72 1.59 -2.50
C ARG A 107 -17.53 0.87 -1.16
N LEU A 108 -16.31 0.73 -0.72
CA LEU A 108 -15.99 0.07 0.55
C LEU A 108 -16.04 1.04 1.71
#